data_affd4a6f976961ea4f99b31ef4c79617
#
_entry.id   affd4a6f976961ea4f99b31ef4c79617
#
_cell.length_a   1.000
_cell.length_b   1.000
_cell.length_c   1.000
_cell.angle_alpha   90.00
_cell.angle_beta   90.00
_cell.angle_gamma   90.00
#
_symmetry.space_group_name_H-M   'P 1'
#
loop_
_entity.id
_entity.type
_entity.pdbx_description
1 polymer ?
#
loop_
_entity_poly.entity_id
_entity_poly.type
_entity_poly.pdbx_seq_one_letter_code
_entity_poly.pdbx_strand_id
1 'polypeptide(L)'
;QAMRGGPMQIDDNWDWVPTNGSRKLLPMLHPSFILRSPSWRHVLHADLAKAFRWFDGTLRWTQPDSLINPSPQELREWLGQRAPFWTYDVETDGIEPLECKLRTIAIAIPDLNDRGAASRNIVVQNARAVGIGILSTDGHTRLYPPDQEQEIVEILREAFTDGRVWVGHNAGYYDRMVVETQLGVTPAPLVDTLFHARFRAPDLPKGLKTIGSILTDVERWETTEKGTKISTGSQDDTELLRYNIIDSTVNARIVVPLIDASTKAGAFKPIADELRPAGWPIERPWNLN
;
A
#
# COMPACT_ATOMS: atom_id res chain seq x y z
N GLN A 1 -13.02 14.74 -0.38
CA GLN A 1 -12.50 13.58 0.42
C GLN A 1 -11.11 13.13 -0.01
N ALA A 2 -10.79 13.17 -1.31
CA ALA A 2 -9.51 12.70 -1.85
C ALA A 2 -8.26 13.43 -1.31
N MET A 3 -8.40 14.62 -0.73
CA MET A 3 -7.27 15.40 -0.21
C MET A 3 -7.07 15.29 1.30
N ARG A 4 -8.01 14.68 2.01
CA ARG A 4 -8.00 14.63 3.47
C ARG A 4 -6.85 13.77 4.02
N GLY A 5 -6.21 14.24 5.08
CA GLY A 5 -5.20 13.51 5.85
C GLY A 5 -3.85 13.32 5.14
N GLY A 6 -3.69 13.82 3.90
CA GLY A 6 -2.40 13.83 3.20
C GLY A 6 -1.65 15.16 3.46
N PRO A 7 -0.48 15.13 4.11
CA PRO A 7 0.37 16.30 4.25
C PRO A 7 0.77 16.85 2.88
N MET A 8 0.73 18.15 2.71
CA MET A 8 1.10 18.85 1.48
C MET A 8 1.91 20.10 1.81
N GLN A 9 2.80 20.46 0.92
CA GLN A 9 3.47 21.75 0.96
C GLN A 9 2.95 22.63 -0.17
N ILE A 10 2.82 23.91 0.09
CA ILE A 10 2.39 24.92 -0.86
C ILE A 10 3.37 26.09 -0.83
N ASP A 11 3.54 26.73 -1.98
CA ASP A 11 4.33 27.96 -2.10
C ASP A 11 3.52 29.20 -1.71
N ASP A 12 4.10 30.37 -1.88
CA ASP A 12 3.46 31.64 -1.55
C ASP A 12 2.31 32.00 -2.51
N ASN A 13 2.26 31.38 -3.68
CA ASN A 13 1.16 31.54 -4.64
C ASN A 13 0.01 30.53 -4.41
N TRP A 14 0.10 29.73 -3.34
CA TRP A 14 -0.84 28.65 -3.03
C TRP A 14 -0.81 27.46 -3.99
N ASP A 15 0.26 27.37 -4.80
CA ASP A 15 0.50 26.20 -5.64
C ASP A 15 1.11 25.04 -4.84
N TRP A 16 0.66 23.84 -5.16
CA TRP A 16 1.24 22.63 -4.55
C TRP A 16 2.67 22.42 -5.03
N VAL A 17 3.57 22.18 -4.07
CA VAL A 17 4.97 21.85 -4.33
C VAL A 17 5.36 20.59 -3.57
N PRO A 18 6.12 19.67 -4.18
CA PRO A 18 6.49 18.40 -3.56
C PRO A 18 7.42 18.58 -2.38
N THR A 19 8.30 19.59 -2.42
CA THR A 19 9.30 19.86 -1.38
C THR A 19 9.56 21.35 -1.27
N ASN A 20 10.04 21.80 -0.10
CA ASN A 20 10.47 23.18 0.13
C ASN A 20 9.37 24.25 -0.01
N GLY A 21 8.11 23.89 0.14
CA GLY A 21 7.02 24.87 0.21
C GLY A 21 7.11 25.72 1.48
N SER A 22 6.82 27.01 1.35
CA SER A 22 6.83 27.95 2.46
C SER A 22 5.75 27.67 3.52
N ARG A 23 4.70 26.91 3.14
CA ARG A 23 3.56 26.61 4.01
C ARG A 23 3.25 25.13 4.03
N LYS A 24 2.89 24.65 5.23
CA LYS A 24 2.40 23.31 5.46
C LYS A 24 0.87 23.29 5.45
N LEU A 25 0.27 22.42 4.66
CA LEU A 25 -1.19 22.27 4.54
C LEU A 25 -1.60 20.82 4.79
N LEU A 26 -2.46 20.62 5.78
CA LEU A 26 -3.11 19.34 6.01
C LEU A 26 -4.63 19.49 5.90
N PRO A 27 -5.24 19.03 4.80
CA PRO A 27 -6.69 19.05 4.67
C PRO A 27 -7.35 18.11 5.68
N MET A 28 -8.29 18.63 6.46
CA MET A 28 -9.01 17.86 7.49
C MET A 28 -10.53 18.07 7.36
N LEU A 29 -11.28 17.20 8.03
CA LEU A 29 -12.71 17.37 8.16
C LEU A 29 -13.03 18.55 9.08
N HIS A 30 -13.99 19.39 8.68
CA HIS A 30 -14.44 20.48 9.54
C HIS A 30 -15.14 19.94 10.79
N PRO A 31 -14.92 20.46 12.00
CA PRO A 31 -15.54 19.99 13.24
C PRO A 31 -17.06 19.91 13.18
N SER A 32 -17.74 20.85 12.50
CA SER A 32 -19.19 20.82 12.33
C SER A 32 -19.68 19.60 11.53
N PHE A 33 -18.84 19.03 10.65
CA PHE A 33 -19.18 17.77 10.00
C PHE A 33 -19.22 16.62 11.01
N ILE A 34 -18.28 16.59 11.96
CA ILE A 34 -18.22 15.56 13.00
C ILE A 34 -19.44 15.60 13.92
N LEU A 35 -19.98 16.79 14.20
CA LEU A 35 -21.20 16.94 15.00
C LEU A 35 -22.40 16.27 14.30
N ARG A 36 -22.45 16.27 12.97
CA ARG A 36 -23.51 15.62 12.19
C ARG A 36 -23.22 14.15 11.86
N SER A 37 -21.95 13.74 11.93
CA SER A 37 -21.48 12.40 11.58
C SER A 37 -20.45 11.92 12.61
N PRO A 38 -20.91 11.56 13.82
CA PRO A 38 -20.01 11.23 14.96
C PRO A 38 -19.08 10.04 14.71
N SER A 39 -19.43 9.12 13.81
CA SER A 39 -18.58 7.97 13.41
C SER A 39 -17.23 8.40 12.82
N TRP A 40 -17.13 9.65 12.33
CA TRP A 40 -15.89 10.20 11.77
C TRP A 40 -14.97 10.85 12.81
N ARG A 41 -15.35 10.85 14.11
CA ARG A 41 -14.56 11.50 15.16
C ARG A 41 -13.12 10.98 15.23
N HIS A 42 -12.93 9.67 15.14
CA HIS A 42 -11.59 9.08 15.19
C HIS A 42 -10.72 9.45 13.97
N VAL A 43 -11.34 9.73 12.83
CA VAL A 43 -10.65 10.24 11.64
C VAL A 43 -10.12 11.64 11.89
N LEU A 44 -10.94 12.53 12.44
CA LEU A 44 -10.49 13.88 12.82
C LEU A 44 -9.35 13.82 13.85
N HIS A 45 -9.44 12.93 14.85
CA HIS A 45 -8.37 12.76 15.83
C HIS A 45 -7.06 12.28 15.17
N ALA A 46 -7.13 11.35 14.21
CA ALA A 46 -5.96 10.89 13.47
C ALA A 46 -5.33 12.03 12.64
N ASP A 47 -6.17 12.81 11.96
CA ASP A 47 -5.70 13.96 11.19
C ASP A 47 -5.04 15.03 12.08
N LEU A 48 -5.64 15.35 13.23
CA LEU A 48 -5.06 16.28 14.20
C LEU A 48 -3.74 15.78 14.75
N ALA A 49 -3.67 14.51 15.15
CA ALA A 49 -2.43 13.91 15.63
C ALA A 49 -1.33 13.95 14.56
N LYS A 50 -1.68 13.71 13.29
CA LYS A 50 -0.78 13.84 12.15
C LYS A 50 -0.33 15.28 11.96
N ALA A 51 -1.24 16.25 12.07
CA ALA A 51 -0.92 17.68 11.97
C ALA A 51 0.12 18.09 13.03
N PHE A 52 -0.08 17.70 14.28
CA PHE A 52 0.87 17.99 15.35
C PHE A 52 2.26 17.39 15.05
N ARG A 53 2.32 16.10 14.68
CA ARG A 53 3.59 15.46 14.31
C ARG A 53 4.27 16.13 13.13
N TRP A 54 3.49 16.66 12.19
CA TRP A 54 4.07 17.35 11.04
C TRP A 54 4.62 18.73 11.43
N PHE A 55 3.91 19.47 12.28
CA PHE A 55 4.37 20.79 12.72
C PHE A 55 5.59 20.72 13.63
N ASP A 56 5.70 19.71 14.48
CA ASP A 56 6.84 19.47 15.36
C ASP A 56 8.02 18.71 14.68
N GLY A 57 7.84 18.32 13.42
CA GLY A 57 8.87 17.62 12.64
C GLY A 57 9.03 16.13 12.97
N THR A 58 8.08 15.54 13.68
CA THR A 58 8.14 14.12 14.05
C THR A 58 7.30 13.23 13.11
N LEU A 59 6.71 13.78 12.06
CA LEU A 59 6.04 13.00 11.02
C LEU A 59 7.06 12.11 10.29
N ARG A 60 6.78 10.82 10.22
CA ARG A 60 7.74 9.81 9.74
C ARG A 60 7.25 9.07 8.49
N TRP A 61 6.97 9.81 7.44
CA TRP A 61 6.88 9.20 6.12
C TRP A 61 8.26 9.19 5.47
N THR A 62 8.70 8.03 5.05
CA THR A 62 9.85 7.86 4.18
C THR A 62 9.40 7.20 2.90
N GLN A 63 9.91 7.66 1.77
CA GLN A 63 9.72 6.95 0.51
C GLN A 63 10.28 5.54 0.66
N PRO A 64 9.60 4.52 0.10
CA PRO A 64 10.10 3.15 0.18
C PRO A 64 11.44 3.05 -0.56
N ASP A 65 12.36 2.29 0.03
CA ASP A 65 13.50 1.78 -0.72
C ASP A 65 12.97 0.82 -1.78
N SER A 66 13.11 1.20 -3.05
CA SER A 66 12.47 0.49 -4.15
C SER A 66 13.44 0.14 -5.27
N LEU A 67 13.38 -1.12 -5.66
CA LEU A 67 14.02 -1.64 -6.86
C LEU A 67 13.03 -1.49 -8.03
N ILE A 68 13.44 -0.82 -9.09
CA ILE A 68 12.57 -0.49 -10.23
C ILE A 68 13.05 -1.22 -11.47
N ASN A 69 12.16 -1.94 -12.13
CA ASN A 69 12.41 -2.70 -13.35
C ASN A 69 13.68 -3.56 -13.25
N PRO A 70 13.75 -4.46 -12.25
CA PRO A 70 14.94 -5.28 -12.01
C PRO A 70 15.20 -6.24 -13.17
N SER A 71 16.46 -6.60 -13.36
CA SER A 71 16.80 -7.79 -14.14
C SER A 71 16.21 -9.05 -13.47
N PRO A 72 16.06 -10.16 -14.20
CA PRO A 72 15.58 -11.41 -13.61
C PRO A 72 16.41 -11.87 -12.40
N GLN A 73 17.72 -11.71 -12.44
CA GLN A 73 18.59 -12.06 -11.32
C GLN A 73 18.32 -11.19 -10.08
N GLU A 74 18.26 -9.87 -10.25
CA GLU A 74 17.95 -8.94 -9.16
C GLU A 74 16.58 -9.21 -8.55
N LEU A 75 15.58 -9.57 -9.38
CA LEU A 75 14.25 -9.93 -8.91
C LEU A 75 14.28 -11.23 -8.07
N ARG A 76 15.02 -12.26 -8.51
CA ARG A 76 15.18 -13.49 -7.73
C ARG A 76 15.85 -13.22 -6.37
N GLU A 77 16.91 -12.42 -6.36
CA GLU A 77 17.59 -12.03 -5.14
C GLU A 77 16.66 -11.25 -4.20
N TRP A 78 15.89 -10.31 -4.74
CA TRP A 78 14.94 -9.52 -3.97
C TRP A 78 13.82 -10.38 -3.38
N LEU A 79 13.22 -11.26 -4.17
CA LEU A 79 12.17 -12.19 -3.73
C LEU A 79 12.70 -13.32 -2.81
N GLY A 80 14.01 -13.58 -2.79
CA GLY A 80 14.66 -14.48 -1.86
C GLY A 80 14.72 -13.99 -0.41
N GLN A 81 14.34 -12.75 -0.15
CA GLN A 81 14.33 -12.19 1.20
C GLN A 81 13.30 -12.86 2.08
N ARG A 82 13.51 -12.82 3.40
CA ARG A 82 12.52 -13.32 4.38
C ARG A 82 11.62 -12.19 4.82
N ALA A 83 10.31 -12.39 4.72
CA ALA A 83 9.30 -11.48 5.22
C ALA A 83 8.12 -12.28 5.82
N PRO A 84 7.42 -11.74 6.82
CA PRO A 84 6.27 -12.40 7.42
C PRO A 84 5.06 -12.44 6.49
N PHE A 85 4.96 -11.49 5.59
CA PHE A 85 3.98 -11.40 4.52
C PHE A 85 4.54 -10.54 3.39
N TRP A 86 3.91 -10.63 2.24
CA TRP A 86 4.23 -9.91 1.02
C TRP A 86 2.99 -9.21 0.51
N THR A 87 3.06 -7.92 0.28
CA THR A 87 1.95 -7.21 -0.35
C THR A 87 2.17 -7.11 -1.83
N TYR A 88 1.09 -7.08 -2.60
CA TYR A 88 1.14 -6.79 -4.02
C TYR A 88 -0.03 -5.92 -4.43
N ASP A 89 0.15 -5.23 -5.54
CA ASP A 89 -0.81 -4.38 -6.20
C ASP A 89 -0.52 -4.39 -7.70
N VAL A 90 -1.54 -4.30 -8.55
CA VAL A 90 -1.39 -4.33 -9.99
C VAL A 90 -2.05 -3.12 -10.65
N GLU A 91 -1.43 -2.61 -11.71
CA GLU A 91 -2.04 -1.63 -12.59
C GLU A 91 -2.22 -2.22 -14.00
N THR A 92 -3.31 -1.87 -14.63
CA THR A 92 -3.74 -2.45 -15.91
C THR A 92 -4.17 -1.38 -16.91
N ASP A 93 -4.41 -1.76 -18.14
CA ASP A 93 -4.92 -0.87 -19.18
C ASP A 93 -6.46 -0.78 -19.24
N GLY A 94 -7.16 -1.53 -18.38
CA GLY A 94 -8.62 -1.59 -18.32
C GLY A 94 -9.16 -1.92 -16.94
N ILE A 95 -10.47 -1.96 -16.81
CA ILE A 95 -11.17 -2.23 -15.56
C ILE A 95 -11.74 -3.66 -15.46
N GLU A 96 -11.79 -4.38 -16.58
CA GLU A 96 -12.27 -5.75 -16.63
C GLU A 96 -11.11 -6.73 -16.48
N PRO A 97 -11.00 -7.43 -15.33
CA PRO A 97 -9.79 -8.21 -15.01
C PRO A 97 -9.54 -9.39 -15.95
N LEU A 98 -10.54 -9.87 -16.66
CA LEU A 98 -10.42 -10.96 -17.64
C LEU A 98 -9.97 -10.49 -19.03
N GLU A 99 -10.09 -9.19 -19.34
CA GLU A 99 -9.82 -8.63 -20.66
C GLU A 99 -8.64 -7.67 -20.66
N CYS A 100 -8.31 -7.08 -19.50
CA CYS A 100 -7.24 -6.11 -19.37
C CYS A 100 -5.86 -6.75 -19.46
N LYS A 101 -4.87 -5.95 -19.83
CA LYS A 101 -3.46 -6.32 -19.82
C LYS A 101 -2.77 -5.76 -18.58
N LEU A 102 -1.91 -6.57 -17.99
CA LEU A 102 -1.06 -6.14 -16.88
C LEU A 102 -0.03 -5.11 -17.38
N ARG A 103 -0.04 -3.92 -16.79
CA ARG A 103 0.95 -2.87 -17.02
C ARG A 103 2.09 -2.94 -16.04
N THR A 104 1.77 -2.90 -14.77
CA THR A 104 2.77 -2.97 -13.70
C THR A 104 2.29 -3.88 -12.59
N ILE A 105 3.26 -4.46 -11.90
CA ILE A 105 3.05 -5.13 -10.63
C ILE A 105 4.07 -4.60 -9.63
N ALA A 106 3.60 -4.20 -8.45
CA ALA A 106 4.46 -3.83 -7.35
C ALA A 106 4.29 -4.81 -6.20
N ILE A 107 5.43 -5.17 -5.60
CA ILE A 107 5.47 -6.05 -4.44
C ILE A 107 6.21 -5.31 -3.33
N ALA A 108 5.68 -5.35 -2.10
CA ALA A 108 6.37 -4.77 -0.95
C ALA A 108 6.42 -5.73 0.24
N ILE A 109 7.43 -5.53 1.08
CA ILE A 109 7.61 -6.23 2.34
C ILE A 109 7.79 -5.22 3.47
N PRO A 110 7.28 -5.50 4.68
CA PRO A 110 7.51 -4.64 5.83
C PRO A 110 8.99 -4.66 6.22
N ASP A 111 9.55 -3.50 6.58
CA ASP A 111 10.84 -3.45 7.25
C ASP A 111 10.65 -3.72 8.74
N LEU A 112 10.97 -4.93 9.15
CA LEU A 112 10.82 -5.36 10.55
C LEU A 112 11.91 -4.80 11.48
N ASN A 113 12.98 -4.24 10.93
CA ASN A 113 14.05 -3.65 11.73
C ASN A 113 13.71 -2.23 12.17
N ASP A 114 12.80 -1.56 11.47
CA ASP A 114 12.28 -0.26 11.87
C ASP A 114 11.10 -0.42 12.83
N ARG A 115 11.38 -1.05 13.95
CA ARG A 115 10.48 -1.03 15.10
C ARG A 115 10.58 0.36 15.70
N GLY A 116 9.71 1.27 15.26
CA GLY A 116 9.63 2.61 15.82
C GLY A 116 9.66 2.52 17.33
N ALA A 117 10.66 3.14 17.93
CA ALA A 117 10.90 3.10 19.36
C ALA A 117 9.62 3.46 20.12
N ALA A 118 9.21 2.59 20.99
CA ALA A 118 8.30 2.82 22.09
C ALA A 118 6.88 3.30 21.72
N SER A 119 6.05 2.42 21.24
CA SER A 119 4.69 2.38 21.73
C SER A 119 4.13 0.96 21.57
N ARG A 120 3.13 0.63 22.38
CA ARG A 120 2.44 -0.67 22.40
C ARG A 120 1.69 -1.00 21.10
N ASN A 121 1.86 -0.15 20.08
CA ASN A 121 1.35 -0.32 18.72
C ASN A 121 2.53 -0.55 17.80
N ILE A 122 2.65 -1.73 17.23
CA ILE A 122 3.62 -2.02 16.18
C ILE A 122 3.16 -1.21 14.95
N VAL A 123 3.86 -0.13 14.66
CA VAL A 123 3.68 0.63 13.43
C VAL A 123 4.82 0.23 12.52
N VAL A 124 4.52 -0.44 11.42
CA VAL A 124 5.48 -0.63 10.35
C VAL A 124 5.68 0.73 9.69
N GLN A 125 6.81 1.37 9.97
CA GLN A 125 7.09 2.72 9.44
C GLN A 125 7.74 2.68 8.07
N ASN A 126 8.55 1.65 7.81
CA ASN A 126 9.23 1.47 6.53
C ASN A 126 8.81 0.17 5.86
N ALA A 127 8.84 0.19 4.55
CA ALA A 127 8.68 -0.98 3.71
C ALA A 127 9.68 -0.87 2.57
N ARG A 128 10.15 -2.01 2.10
CA ARG A 128 10.93 -2.11 0.87
C ARG A 128 10.04 -2.63 -0.22
N ALA A 129 10.24 -2.17 -1.44
CA ALA A 129 9.41 -2.54 -2.56
C ALA A 129 10.20 -2.88 -3.82
N VAL A 130 9.58 -3.64 -4.70
CA VAL A 130 10.02 -3.81 -6.08
C VAL A 130 8.85 -3.49 -6.99
N GLY A 131 9.13 -2.71 -8.03
CA GLY A 131 8.17 -2.36 -9.06
C GLY A 131 8.63 -2.90 -10.41
N ILE A 132 7.74 -3.60 -11.09
CA ILE A 132 8.00 -4.31 -12.34
C ILE A 132 7.02 -3.77 -13.39
N GLY A 133 7.54 -3.06 -14.38
CA GLY A 133 6.76 -2.61 -15.52
C GLY A 133 6.77 -3.68 -16.61
N ILE A 134 5.61 -4.12 -17.03
CA ILE A 134 5.44 -5.13 -18.07
C ILE A 134 5.08 -4.49 -19.42
N LEU A 135 4.06 -3.63 -19.40
CA LEU A 135 3.53 -2.97 -20.57
C LEU A 135 3.49 -1.46 -20.34
N SER A 136 4.04 -0.71 -21.28
CA SER A 136 4.03 0.75 -21.24
C SER A 136 2.60 1.31 -21.24
N THR A 137 2.48 2.54 -20.78
CA THR A 137 1.23 3.30 -20.79
C THR A 137 0.67 3.56 -22.19
N ASP A 138 1.46 3.36 -23.25
CA ASP A 138 0.98 3.37 -24.63
C ASP A 138 0.14 2.13 -25.03
N GLY A 139 0.13 1.10 -24.16
CA GLY A 139 -0.61 -0.15 -24.36
C GLY A 139 0.00 -1.13 -25.36
N HIS A 140 1.20 -0.85 -25.89
CA HIS A 140 1.84 -1.62 -26.95
C HIS A 140 3.30 -1.97 -26.68
N THR A 141 4.06 -1.06 -26.12
CA THR A 141 5.50 -1.26 -25.87
C THR A 141 5.74 -2.12 -24.65
N ARG A 142 6.49 -3.21 -24.83
CA ARG A 142 6.94 -4.06 -23.72
C ARG A 142 8.17 -3.44 -23.08
N LEU A 143 8.24 -3.44 -21.76
CA LEU A 143 9.31 -2.79 -20.99
C LEU A 143 10.52 -3.68 -20.76
N TYR A 144 10.41 -4.98 -21.06
CA TYR A 144 11.52 -5.94 -21.08
C TYR A 144 11.68 -6.55 -22.48
N PRO A 145 12.89 -6.97 -22.85
CA PRO A 145 13.10 -7.90 -23.95
C PRO A 145 12.31 -9.20 -23.75
N PRO A 146 11.84 -9.88 -24.80
CA PRO A 146 10.94 -11.03 -24.67
C PRO A 146 11.48 -12.17 -23.80
N ASP A 147 12.77 -12.47 -23.87
CA ASP A 147 13.45 -13.48 -23.07
C ASP A 147 13.49 -13.14 -21.59
N GLN A 148 13.82 -11.90 -21.27
CA GLN A 148 13.82 -11.40 -19.90
C GLN A 148 12.40 -11.32 -19.33
N GLU A 149 11.43 -10.87 -20.12
CA GLU A 149 10.03 -10.82 -19.69
C GLU A 149 9.52 -12.22 -19.35
N GLN A 150 9.82 -13.21 -20.18
CA GLN A 150 9.44 -14.59 -19.88
C GLN A 150 10.04 -15.07 -18.55
N GLU A 151 11.31 -14.77 -18.31
CA GLU A 151 11.96 -15.13 -17.05
C GLU A 151 11.36 -14.38 -15.85
N ILE A 152 11.06 -13.09 -15.96
CA ILE A 152 10.36 -12.30 -14.94
C ILE A 152 9.00 -12.94 -14.61
N VAL A 153 8.23 -13.32 -15.64
CA VAL A 153 6.92 -13.97 -15.46
C VAL A 153 7.05 -15.29 -14.71
N GLU A 154 8.05 -16.12 -15.05
CA GLU A 154 8.30 -17.39 -14.34
C GLU A 154 8.68 -17.16 -12.87
N ILE A 155 9.53 -16.18 -12.59
CA ILE A 155 9.90 -15.79 -11.22
C ILE A 155 8.68 -15.37 -10.41
N LEU A 156 7.79 -14.58 -11.00
CA LEU A 156 6.56 -14.15 -10.36
C LEU A 156 5.60 -15.33 -10.10
N ARG A 157 5.47 -16.25 -11.06
CA ARG A 157 4.68 -17.48 -10.88
C ARG A 157 5.18 -18.32 -9.72
N GLU A 158 6.50 -18.54 -9.67
CA GLU A 158 7.15 -19.25 -8.55
C GLU A 158 6.82 -18.57 -7.22
N ALA A 159 7.00 -17.24 -7.15
CA ALA A 159 6.75 -16.47 -5.93
C ALA A 159 5.29 -16.53 -5.48
N PHE A 160 4.32 -16.45 -6.41
CA PHE A 160 2.90 -16.53 -6.06
C PHE A 160 2.44 -17.91 -5.60
N THR A 161 3.23 -18.95 -5.84
CA THR A 161 2.87 -20.36 -5.54
C THR A 161 3.78 -21.04 -4.52
N ASP A 162 4.79 -20.37 -3.98
CA ASP A 162 5.76 -20.98 -3.05
C ASP A 162 5.28 -21.07 -1.58
N GLY A 163 4.04 -20.65 -1.33
CA GLY A 163 3.40 -20.74 -0.01
C GLY A 163 3.63 -19.56 0.92
N ARG A 164 4.30 -18.49 0.45
CA ARG A 164 4.37 -17.22 1.20
C ARG A 164 2.99 -16.58 1.33
N VAL A 165 2.77 -15.84 2.42
CA VAL A 165 1.51 -15.16 2.65
C VAL A 165 1.45 -13.88 1.82
N TRP A 166 0.50 -13.82 0.91
CA TRP A 166 0.21 -12.64 0.11
C TRP A 166 -0.87 -11.77 0.75
N VAL A 167 -0.72 -10.48 0.63
CA VAL A 167 -1.68 -9.50 1.14
C VAL A 167 -1.97 -8.48 0.05
N GLY A 168 -3.25 -8.24 -0.21
CA GLY A 168 -3.70 -7.20 -1.10
C GLY A 168 -4.75 -6.31 -0.46
N HIS A 169 -5.15 -5.24 -1.15
CA HIS A 169 -6.25 -4.39 -0.72
C HIS A 169 -7.36 -4.38 -1.77
N ASN A 170 -8.48 -5.04 -1.48
CA ASN A 170 -9.51 -5.37 -2.47
C ASN A 170 -9.00 -6.35 -3.56
N ALA A 171 -7.92 -7.04 -3.26
CA ALA A 171 -7.22 -7.90 -4.20
C ALA A 171 -7.90 -9.25 -4.41
N GLY A 172 -8.79 -9.65 -3.51
CA GLY A 172 -9.50 -10.93 -3.61
C GLY A 172 -10.39 -11.07 -4.85
N TYR A 173 -10.74 -9.95 -5.46
CA TYR A 173 -11.48 -9.92 -6.73
C TYR A 173 -10.61 -9.47 -7.90
N TYR A 174 -10.13 -8.22 -7.92
CA TYR A 174 -9.50 -7.63 -9.11
C TYR A 174 -8.07 -8.12 -9.32
N ASP A 175 -7.15 -7.78 -8.44
CA ASP A 175 -5.71 -8.08 -8.61
C ASP A 175 -5.44 -9.58 -8.74
N ARG A 176 -6.15 -10.38 -7.93
CA ARG A 176 -6.06 -11.84 -8.01
C ARG A 176 -6.47 -12.35 -9.39
N MET A 177 -7.61 -11.86 -9.94
CA MET A 177 -8.08 -12.30 -11.26
C MET A 177 -7.13 -11.86 -12.37
N VAL A 178 -6.54 -10.65 -12.26
CA VAL A 178 -5.51 -10.20 -13.20
C VAL A 178 -4.29 -11.13 -13.14
N VAL A 179 -3.80 -11.46 -11.95
CA VAL A 179 -2.67 -12.41 -11.79
C VAL A 179 -3.04 -13.79 -12.36
N GLU A 180 -4.22 -14.30 -12.07
CA GLU A 180 -4.69 -15.58 -12.62
C GLU A 180 -4.76 -15.56 -14.15
N THR A 181 -5.27 -14.48 -14.74
CA THR A 181 -5.45 -14.35 -16.18
C THR A 181 -4.12 -14.12 -16.90
N GLN A 182 -3.27 -13.24 -16.36
CA GLN A 182 -2.05 -12.81 -17.04
C GLN A 182 -0.84 -13.70 -16.72
N LEU A 183 -0.76 -14.24 -15.49
CA LEU A 183 0.35 -15.08 -15.08
C LEU A 183 -0.02 -16.58 -14.99
N GLY A 184 -1.30 -16.93 -15.04
CA GLY A 184 -1.75 -18.33 -14.99
C GLY A 184 -1.60 -19.00 -13.63
N VAL A 185 -1.47 -18.25 -12.54
CA VAL A 185 -1.31 -18.75 -11.17
C VAL A 185 -2.21 -17.99 -10.20
N THR A 186 -2.64 -18.66 -9.14
CA THR A 186 -3.45 -18.07 -8.09
C THR A 186 -2.59 -17.72 -6.88
N PRO A 187 -2.49 -16.45 -6.47
CA PRO A 187 -1.82 -16.09 -5.23
C PRO A 187 -2.50 -16.75 -4.01
N ALA A 188 -1.77 -17.59 -3.28
CA ALA A 188 -2.30 -18.29 -2.12
C ALA A 188 -1.18 -18.65 -1.11
N PRO A 189 -1.44 -18.47 0.22
CA PRO A 189 -2.64 -17.88 0.83
C PRO A 189 -2.74 -16.36 0.60
N LEU A 190 -3.95 -15.84 0.44
CA LEU A 190 -4.21 -14.42 0.21
C LEU A 190 -5.05 -13.81 1.35
N VAL A 191 -4.53 -12.73 1.95
CA VAL A 191 -5.21 -11.91 2.95
C VAL A 191 -5.64 -10.59 2.31
N ASP A 192 -6.89 -10.17 2.49
CA ASP A 192 -7.39 -8.93 1.94
C ASP A 192 -7.66 -7.89 3.04
N THR A 193 -6.88 -6.81 3.03
CA THR A 193 -6.97 -5.73 4.01
C THR A 193 -8.29 -4.93 3.91
N LEU A 194 -9.01 -4.98 2.78
CA LEU A 194 -10.34 -4.38 2.67
C LEU A 194 -11.33 -4.99 3.67
N PHE A 195 -11.31 -6.32 3.86
CA PHE A 195 -12.20 -6.99 4.81
C PHE A 195 -11.89 -6.57 6.24
N HIS A 196 -10.60 -6.49 6.60
CA HIS A 196 -10.17 -5.99 7.90
C HIS A 196 -10.58 -4.53 8.14
N ALA A 197 -10.47 -3.68 7.11
CA ALA A 197 -10.92 -2.30 7.17
C ALA A 197 -12.44 -2.18 7.35
N ARG A 198 -13.23 -3.05 6.70
CA ARG A 198 -14.69 -3.12 6.89
C ARG A 198 -15.05 -3.46 8.33
N PHE A 199 -14.27 -4.34 8.93
CA PHE A 199 -14.49 -4.76 10.31
C PHE A 199 -14.15 -3.64 11.31
N ARG A 200 -13.02 -2.98 11.10
CA ARG A 200 -12.53 -1.92 12.00
C ARG A 200 -13.40 -0.66 11.98
N ALA A 201 -13.89 -0.28 10.83
CA ALA A 201 -14.56 1.00 10.63
C ALA A 201 -15.71 0.86 9.61
N PRO A 202 -16.82 0.17 9.96
CA PRO A 202 -17.91 -0.16 9.03
C PRO A 202 -18.51 1.08 8.35
N ASP A 203 -18.52 2.22 9.01
CA ASP A 203 -19.13 3.47 8.52
C ASP A 203 -18.22 4.33 7.65
N LEU A 204 -16.94 3.97 7.51
CA LEU A 204 -15.97 4.74 6.74
C LEU A 204 -15.76 4.18 5.33
N PRO A 205 -15.34 5.00 4.36
CA PRO A 205 -14.82 4.50 3.09
C PRO A 205 -13.63 3.56 3.30
N LYS A 206 -13.57 2.47 2.53
CA LYS A 206 -12.61 1.38 2.71
C LYS A 206 -11.45 1.42 1.73
N GLY A 207 -11.43 2.37 0.80
CA GLY A 207 -10.34 2.48 -0.16
C GLY A 207 -8.98 2.67 0.52
N LEU A 208 -7.93 2.09 -0.07
CA LEU A 208 -6.55 2.12 0.44
C LEU A 208 -6.11 3.54 0.81
N LYS A 209 -6.43 4.52 -0.01
CA LYS A 209 -6.09 5.93 0.21
C LYS A 209 -6.71 6.49 1.49
N THR A 210 -7.96 6.14 1.77
CA THR A 210 -8.62 6.56 3.01
C THR A 210 -7.99 5.88 4.22
N ILE A 211 -7.82 4.57 4.16
CA ILE A 211 -7.28 3.79 5.28
C ILE A 211 -5.80 4.14 5.51
N GLY A 212 -5.02 4.21 4.45
CA GLY A 212 -3.60 4.63 4.51
C GLY A 212 -3.44 6.02 5.13
N SER A 213 -4.26 6.99 4.73
CA SER A 213 -4.21 8.34 5.32
C SER A 213 -4.55 8.39 6.83
N ILE A 214 -5.31 7.42 7.33
CA ILE A 214 -5.65 7.33 8.77
C ILE A 214 -4.57 6.61 9.57
N LEU A 215 -4.04 5.51 9.01
CA LEU A 215 -3.18 4.58 9.74
C LEU A 215 -1.68 4.80 9.51
N THR A 216 -1.31 5.61 8.52
CA THR A 216 0.09 5.90 8.20
C THR A 216 0.33 7.40 8.11
N ASP A 217 1.59 7.78 8.09
CA ASP A 217 2.02 9.17 7.86
C ASP A 217 2.25 9.47 6.36
N VAL A 218 1.75 8.62 5.47
CA VAL A 218 1.90 8.77 4.03
C VAL A 218 1.45 10.15 3.55
N GLU A 219 2.26 10.71 2.68
CA GLU A 219 1.91 11.91 1.93
C GLU A 219 0.89 11.58 0.84
N ARG A 220 0.36 12.59 0.18
CA ARG A 220 -0.51 12.36 -0.95
C ARG A 220 0.30 11.80 -2.13
N TRP A 221 -0.15 10.68 -2.71
CA TRP A 221 0.58 9.99 -3.79
C TRP A 221 -0.22 9.76 -5.07
N GLU A 222 -1.52 10.11 -5.08
CA GLU A 222 -2.40 9.91 -6.25
C GLU A 222 -2.23 10.96 -7.35
N THR A 223 -1.27 11.86 -7.20
CA THR A 223 -1.07 12.93 -8.16
C THR A 223 0.38 13.00 -8.59
N THR A 224 0.56 13.40 -9.85
CA THR A 224 1.86 13.77 -10.38
C THR A 224 2.45 14.95 -9.61
N GLU A 225 3.72 15.25 -9.82
CA GLU A 225 4.36 16.46 -9.30
C GLU A 225 3.64 17.75 -9.74
N LYS A 226 2.96 17.72 -10.88
CA LYS A 226 2.15 18.83 -11.40
C LYS A 226 0.72 18.87 -10.84
N GLY A 227 0.37 18.00 -9.88
CA GLY A 227 -0.95 17.95 -9.26
C GLY A 227 -2.03 17.22 -10.08
N THR A 228 -1.70 16.65 -11.22
CA THR A 228 -2.62 15.85 -12.05
C THR A 228 -2.83 14.48 -11.40
N LYS A 229 -4.05 13.98 -11.37
CA LYS A 229 -4.34 12.65 -10.82
C LYS A 229 -3.68 11.57 -11.68
N ILE A 230 -2.89 10.70 -11.06
CA ILE A 230 -2.38 9.49 -11.68
C ILE A 230 -3.56 8.50 -11.79
N SER A 231 -3.73 7.91 -12.93
CA SER A 231 -4.77 6.92 -13.20
C SER A 231 -4.22 5.87 -14.16
N THR A 232 -4.98 4.81 -14.38
CA THR A 232 -4.68 3.77 -15.39
C THR A 232 -4.46 4.35 -16.80
N GLY A 233 -4.93 5.57 -17.06
CA GLY A 233 -4.69 6.33 -18.29
C GLY A 233 -3.47 7.27 -18.24
N SER A 234 -2.61 7.20 -17.22
CA SER A 234 -1.37 7.98 -17.18
C SER A 234 -0.52 7.70 -18.42
N GLN A 235 0.09 8.75 -18.93
CA GLN A 235 1.00 8.68 -20.10
C GLN A 235 2.47 8.49 -19.67
N ASP A 236 2.75 8.40 -18.39
CA ASP A 236 4.09 8.26 -17.82
C ASP A 236 4.25 6.93 -17.09
N ASP A 237 5.07 6.05 -17.63
CA ASP A 237 5.36 4.73 -17.08
C ASP A 237 6.03 4.82 -15.69
N THR A 238 6.89 5.81 -15.50
CA THR A 238 7.61 6.02 -14.23
C THR A 238 6.65 6.49 -13.13
N GLU A 239 5.74 7.41 -13.46
CA GLU A 239 4.73 7.88 -12.51
C GLU A 239 3.75 6.76 -12.14
N LEU A 240 3.30 5.95 -13.10
CA LEU A 240 2.43 4.82 -12.86
C LEU A 240 3.11 3.78 -11.97
N LEU A 241 4.35 3.45 -12.26
CA LEU A 241 5.11 2.47 -11.47
C LEU A 241 5.38 2.97 -10.05
N ARG A 242 5.73 4.26 -9.89
CA ARG A 242 5.87 4.89 -8.56
C ARG A 242 4.57 4.84 -7.76
N TYR A 243 3.46 5.13 -8.40
CA TYR A 243 2.14 5.07 -7.80
C TYR A 243 1.83 3.65 -7.30
N ASN A 244 2.03 2.65 -8.14
CA ASN A 244 1.81 1.24 -7.83
C ASN A 244 2.71 0.76 -6.67
N ILE A 245 4.00 1.17 -6.65
CA ILE A 245 4.94 0.90 -5.55
C ILE A 245 4.41 1.48 -4.23
N ILE A 246 3.90 2.71 -4.24
CA ILE A 246 3.39 3.34 -3.02
C ILE A 246 2.10 2.65 -2.55
N ASP A 247 1.19 2.27 -3.45
CA ASP A 247 -0.03 1.53 -3.08
C ASP A 247 0.33 0.20 -2.39
N SER A 248 1.24 -0.59 -2.96
CA SER A 248 1.74 -1.81 -2.32
C SER A 248 2.43 -1.54 -0.98
N THR A 249 3.24 -0.50 -0.89
CA THR A 249 3.95 -0.10 0.34
C THR A 249 2.99 0.36 1.44
N VAL A 250 2.01 1.19 1.10
CA VAL A 250 0.97 1.63 2.05
C VAL A 250 0.19 0.42 2.56
N ASN A 251 -0.13 -0.52 1.68
CA ASN A 251 -0.79 -1.75 2.08
C ASN A 251 0.07 -2.53 3.10
N ALA A 252 1.37 -2.68 2.86
CA ALA A 252 2.29 -3.33 3.82
C ALA A 252 2.29 -2.66 5.21
N ARG A 253 2.17 -1.34 5.26
CA ARG A 253 2.15 -0.57 6.51
C ARG A 253 0.82 -0.66 7.28
N ILE A 254 -0.32 -0.81 6.58
CA ILE A 254 -1.64 -0.89 7.22
C ILE A 254 -2.01 -2.30 7.68
N VAL A 255 -1.34 -3.34 7.19
CA VAL A 255 -1.64 -4.75 7.54
C VAL A 255 -1.68 -4.94 9.04
N VAL A 256 -0.62 -4.56 9.76
CA VAL A 256 -0.49 -4.81 11.20
C VAL A 256 -1.60 -4.12 12.01
N PRO A 257 -1.80 -2.80 11.89
CA PRO A 257 -2.84 -2.14 12.68
C PRO A 257 -4.26 -2.59 12.33
N LEU A 258 -4.50 -3.07 11.10
CA LEU A 258 -5.81 -3.63 10.73
C LEU A 258 -6.03 -5.02 11.31
N ILE A 259 -5.04 -5.90 11.21
CA ILE A 259 -5.13 -7.27 11.76
C ILE A 259 -5.22 -7.22 13.27
N ASP A 260 -4.41 -6.39 13.94
CA ASP A 260 -4.46 -6.19 15.37
C ASP A 260 -5.87 -5.79 15.84
N ALA A 261 -6.48 -4.80 15.20
CA ALA A 261 -7.81 -4.36 15.54
C ALA A 261 -8.87 -5.46 15.34
N SER A 262 -8.75 -6.26 14.28
CA SER A 262 -9.67 -7.37 13.98
C SER A 262 -9.52 -8.50 15.00
N THR A 263 -8.29 -8.79 15.41
CA THR A 263 -7.99 -9.81 16.42
C THR A 263 -8.52 -9.41 17.79
N LYS A 264 -8.35 -8.15 18.19
CA LYS A 264 -8.92 -7.60 19.44
C LYS A 264 -10.45 -7.66 19.47
N ALA A 265 -11.09 -7.49 18.32
CA ALA A 265 -12.54 -7.65 18.20
C ALA A 265 -13.00 -9.13 18.17
N GLY A 266 -12.10 -10.10 18.26
CA GLY A 266 -12.40 -11.52 18.23
C GLY A 266 -12.78 -12.07 16.85
N ALA A 267 -12.68 -11.26 15.80
CA ALA A 267 -13.22 -11.59 14.49
C ALA A 267 -12.34 -12.51 13.65
N PHE A 268 -11.02 -12.55 13.88
CA PHE A 268 -10.09 -13.25 12.97
C PHE A 268 -8.92 -13.94 13.71
N LYS A 269 -9.27 -14.83 14.63
CA LYS A 269 -8.28 -15.73 15.23
C LYS A 269 -7.48 -16.57 14.21
N PRO A 270 -8.08 -17.03 13.09
CA PRO A 270 -7.37 -17.84 12.10
C PRO A 270 -6.22 -17.12 11.38
N ILE A 271 -6.30 -15.83 11.10
CA ILE A 271 -5.25 -15.13 10.34
C ILE A 271 -4.00 -14.90 11.16
N ALA A 272 -4.13 -14.68 12.47
CA ALA A 272 -2.96 -14.65 13.35
C ALA A 272 -2.22 -16.00 13.35
N ASP A 273 -2.95 -17.09 13.21
CA ASP A 273 -2.39 -18.44 13.16
C ASP A 273 -1.76 -18.74 11.78
N GLU A 274 -2.26 -18.17 10.70
CA GLU A 274 -1.66 -18.24 9.36
C GLU A 274 -0.38 -17.40 9.23
N LEU A 275 -0.32 -16.24 9.88
CA LEU A 275 0.88 -15.40 9.88
C LEU A 275 2.02 -15.90 10.77
N ARG A 276 1.73 -16.75 11.76
CA ARG A 276 2.75 -17.35 12.65
C ARG A 276 3.81 -18.18 11.95
N PRO A 277 3.48 -19.07 10.98
CA PRO A 277 4.48 -19.84 10.25
C PRO A 277 5.44 -18.97 9.44
N ALA A 278 5.01 -17.78 9.05
CA ALA A 278 5.82 -16.81 8.31
C ALA A 278 6.82 -16.01 9.18
N GLY A 279 6.94 -16.36 10.48
CA GLY A 279 7.88 -15.71 11.39
C GLY A 279 7.39 -14.37 11.93
N TRP A 280 6.11 -14.11 11.87
CA TRP A 280 5.52 -12.94 12.51
C TRP A 280 5.68 -13.03 14.04
N PRO A 281 6.21 -12.01 14.73
CA PRO A 281 6.37 -12.03 16.18
C PRO A 281 5.04 -11.79 16.89
N ILE A 282 4.02 -12.59 16.59
CA ILE A 282 2.80 -12.64 17.39
C ILE A 282 3.08 -13.52 18.60
N GLU A 283 4.04 -13.12 19.42
CA GLU A 283 4.42 -13.91 20.62
C GLU A 283 3.50 -13.68 21.81
N ARG A 284 2.52 -12.80 21.72
CA ARG A 284 1.49 -12.72 22.79
C ARG A 284 0.14 -12.31 22.24
N PRO A 285 -0.94 -12.93 22.69
CA PRO A 285 -2.24 -12.31 22.56
C PRO A 285 -2.11 -10.94 23.21
N TRP A 286 -2.42 -9.92 22.47
CA TRP A 286 -2.42 -8.54 22.87
C TRP A 286 -3.21 -8.46 24.17
N ASN A 287 -2.52 -8.33 25.32
CA ASN A 287 -3.17 -8.19 26.59
C ASN A 287 -3.99 -6.92 26.57
N LEU A 288 -5.29 -7.10 26.46
CA LEU A 288 -6.29 -6.11 26.76
C LEU A 288 -6.32 -5.95 28.29
N ASN A 289 -5.46 -5.11 28.83
CA ASN A 289 -5.61 -4.50 30.14
C ASN A 289 -5.47 -3.00 30.01
#